data_0be2a77df5454cc530bd7fb96a150842
#
_entry.id   0be2a77df5454cc530bd7fb96a150842
#
_cell.length_a   1.000
_cell.length_b   1.000
_cell.length_c   1.000
_cell.angle_alpha   90.00
_cell.angle_beta   90.00
_cell.angle_gamma   90.00
#
_symmetry.space_group_name_H-M   'P 1'
#
loop_
_entity.id
_entity.type
_entity.pdbx_description
1 polymer ?
#
loop_
_entity_poly.entity_id
_entity_poly.type
_entity_poly.pdbx_seq_one_letter_code
_entity_poly.pdbx_strand_id
1 'polypeptide(L)'
;MSLSKSLVAAALVLAFQAHAQAQAQAPVQSAAAPATSGTLVVVPAYGEVKHANDQATVLFAVEEHDKDKNAAADRVNRKMKEGTEIVRRADPQAELKTMGYYTYPVYPEVPPMPQPASRVATKPVPIAWRVGQYLEVKTKNLDALPKTAAAAQKVLQINGVNFGLSPELEKRLDDQRIAATYRNLNERIVSIARAMGRQPSDAVLDTVDFEGSGNYVQEQARPAAMMMSRAKQDM
;
A
#
# COMPACT_ATOMS: atom_id res chain seq x y z
N MET A 1 82.47 -27.82 -21.27
CA MET A 1 81.40 -28.58 -20.61
C MET A 1 80.17 -27.65 -20.62
N SER A 2 79.40 -27.85 -21.66
CA SER A 2 78.38 -26.92 -22.09
C SER A 2 76.98 -27.44 -21.77
N LEU A 3 76.16 -26.64 -21.16
CA LEU A 3 74.76 -26.90 -20.97
C LEU A 3 73.96 -26.06 -21.93
N SER A 4 73.26 -26.70 -22.83
CA SER A 4 72.28 -26.10 -23.72
C SER A 4 70.95 -25.87 -23.02
N LYS A 5 70.46 -24.64 -23.11
CA LYS A 5 69.17 -24.22 -22.61
C LYS A 5 68.15 -24.36 -23.74
N SER A 6 67.17 -25.22 -23.60
CA SER A 6 66.00 -25.27 -24.46
C SER A 6 64.86 -24.51 -23.80
N LEU A 7 64.42 -23.43 -24.45
CA LEU A 7 63.22 -22.66 -24.09
C LEU A 7 62.00 -23.29 -24.78
N VAL A 8 61.06 -23.77 -23.98
CA VAL A 8 59.75 -24.19 -24.46
C VAL A 8 58.75 -23.06 -24.14
N ALA A 9 58.29 -22.39 -25.15
CA ALA A 9 57.22 -21.41 -25.05
C ALA A 9 55.85 -22.14 -25.06
N ALA A 10 55.17 -22.16 -23.92
CA ALA A 10 53.82 -22.65 -23.85
C ALA A 10 52.83 -21.51 -24.16
N ALA A 11 52.19 -21.56 -25.32
CA ALA A 11 51.10 -20.66 -25.68
C ALA A 11 49.81 -21.12 -24.97
N LEU A 12 49.33 -20.34 -24.01
CA LEU A 12 48.06 -20.57 -23.34
C LEU A 12 46.92 -19.99 -24.18
N VAL A 13 46.21 -20.82 -24.90
CA VAL A 13 44.96 -20.47 -25.59
C VAL A 13 43.83 -20.53 -24.58
N LEU A 14 43.37 -19.39 -24.10
CA LEU A 14 42.16 -19.25 -23.30
C LEU A 14 40.93 -19.34 -24.20
N ALA A 15 40.35 -20.53 -24.30
CA ALA A 15 39.04 -20.73 -24.89
C ALA A 15 37.97 -20.24 -23.93
N PHE A 16 37.41 -19.06 -24.21
CA PHE A 16 36.18 -18.58 -23.56
C PHE A 16 35.01 -19.44 -24.05
N GLN A 17 34.62 -20.44 -23.28
CA GLN A 17 33.36 -21.14 -23.52
C GLN A 17 32.24 -20.28 -22.96
N ALA A 18 31.53 -19.56 -23.83
CA ALA A 18 30.26 -18.93 -23.52
C ALA A 18 29.24 -20.04 -23.26
N HIS A 19 28.98 -20.34 -22.00
CA HIS A 19 27.85 -21.19 -21.62
C HIS A 19 26.58 -20.33 -21.79
N ALA A 20 25.97 -20.46 -22.97
CA ALA A 20 24.58 -20.09 -23.17
C ALA A 20 23.73 -21.01 -22.27
N GLN A 21 23.41 -20.57 -21.09
CA GLN A 21 22.35 -21.17 -20.27
C GLN A 21 21.02 -20.94 -21.00
N ALA A 22 20.65 -21.87 -21.87
CA ALA A 22 19.28 -22.03 -22.29
C ALA A 22 18.48 -22.35 -21.01
N GLN A 23 17.83 -21.35 -20.43
CA GLN A 23 16.76 -21.58 -19.46
C GLN A 23 15.69 -22.36 -20.20
N ALA A 24 15.70 -23.68 -20.06
CA ALA A 24 14.56 -24.51 -20.40
C ALA A 24 13.41 -24.00 -19.51
N GLN A 25 12.56 -23.19 -20.11
CA GLN A 25 11.23 -22.92 -19.55
C GLN A 25 10.57 -24.29 -19.44
N ALA A 26 10.44 -24.77 -18.20
CA ALA A 26 9.62 -25.94 -17.94
C ALA A 26 8.25 -25.65 -18.58
N PRO A 27 7.72 -26.59 -19.39
CA PRO A 27 6.38 -26.38 -19.91
C PRO A 27 5.47 -26.20 -18.71
N VAL A 28 4.78 -25.05 -18.66
CA VAL A 28 3.65 -24.86 -17.75
C VAL A 28 2.73 -26.03 -18.06
N GLN A 29 2.71 -27.01 -17.18
CA GLN A 29 1.75 -28.11 -17.28
C GLN A 29 0.39 -27.47 -17.17
N SER A 30 -0.23 -27.18 -18.32
CA SER A 30 -1.64 -26.92 -18.42
C SER A 30 -2.30 -28.07 -17.69
N ALA A 31 -2.90 -27.81 -16.52
CA ALA A 31 -3.61 -28.81 -15.78
C ALA A 31 -4.57 -29.49 -16.79
N ALA A 32 -4.39 -30.76 -17.01
CA ALA A 32 -5.24 -31.49 -17.93
C ALA A 32 -6.68 -31.31 -17.42
N ALA A 33 -7.52 -30.75 -18.30
CA ALA A 33 -8.93 -30.60 -17.98
C ALA A 33 -9.46 -31.98 -17.55
N PRO A 34 -10.15 -32.11 -16.44
CA PRO A 34 -10.64 -33.38 -15.97
C PRO A 34 -11.52 -34.02 -17.05
N ALA A 35 -11.33 -35.30 -17.26
CA ALA A 35 -12.11 -36.05 -18.24
C ALA A 35 -13.56 -36.24 -17.74
N THR A 36 -14.36 -35.18 -17.85
CA THR A 36 -15.78 -35.23 -17.55
C THR A 36 -16.53 -35.84 -18.72
N SER A 37 -17.27 -36.89 -18.48
CA SER A 37 -18.14 -37.57 -19.49
C SER A 37 -19.38 -36.74 -19.85
N GLY A 38 -19.50 -35.49 -19.39
CA GLY A 38 -20.67 -34.64 -19.54
C GLY A 38 -20.37 -33.26 -20.10
N THR A 39 -21.35 -32.39 -20.14
CA THR A 39 -21.22 -31.00 -20.51
C THR A 39 -20.56 -30.21 -19.36
N LEU A 40 -19.41 -29.57 -19.63
CA LEU A 40 -18.78 -28.67 -18.68
C LEU A 40 -19.53 -27.33 -18.69
N VAL A 41 -19.94 -26.88 -17.50
CA VAL A 41 -20.59 -25.57 -17.29
C VAL A 41 -19.75 -24.77 -16.29
N VAL A 42 -19.28 -23.60 -16.70
CA VAL A 42 -18.58 -22.67 -15.83
C VAL A 42 -19.60 -21.72 -15.22
N VAL A 43 -19.74 -21.73 -13.90
CA VAL A 43 -20.72 -20.93 -13.16
C VAL A 43 -19.98 -19.85 -12.35
N PRO A 44 -19.99 -18.59 -12.78
CA PRO A 44 -19.47 -17.50 -11.96
C PRO A 44 -20.43 -17.26 -10.77
N ALA A 45 -19.87 -17.09 -9.59
CA ALA A 45 -20.63 -16.76 -8.39
C ALA A 45 -19.91 -15.67 -7.60
N TYR A 46 -20.66 -14.86 -6.86
CA TYR A 46 -20.13 -13.79 -6.04
C TYR A 46 -20.98 -13.59 -4.78
N GLY A 47 -20.32 -13.18 -3.71
CA GLY A 47 -20.94 -12.76 -2.47
C GLY A 47 -20.58 -11.34 -2.12
N GLU A 48 -21.52 -10.59 -1.62
CA GLU A 48 -21.32 -9.24 -1.12
C GLU A 48 -21.64 -9.20 0.37
N VAL A 49 -20.78 -8.53 1.15
CA VAL A 49 -20.99 -8.24 2.55
C VAL A 49 -20.68 -6.76 2.78
N LYS A 50 -21.60 -6.03 3.41
CA LYS A 50 -21.43 -4.61 3.75
C LYS A 50 -21.28 -4.46 5.25
N HIS A 51 -20.32 -3.67 5.66
CA HIS A 51 -20.10 -3.35 7.06
C HIS A 51 -19.54 -1.92 7.19
N ALA A 52 -19.88 -1.24 8.27
CA ALA A 52 -19.27 0.05 8.59
C ALA A 52 -17.80 -0.15 9.01
N ASN A 53 -16.95 0.84 8.75
CA ASN A 53 -15.58 0.85 9.23
C ASN A 53 -15.57 0.79 10.77
N ASP A 54 -14.67 0.01 11.33
CA ASP A 54 -14.49 -0.17 12.78
C ASP A 54 -13.13 0.35 13.28
N GLN A 55 -12.31 0.89 12.39
CA GLN A 55 -10.99 1.40 12.72
C GLN A 55 -10.72 2.71 11.98
N ALA A 56 -9.99 3.60 12.62
CA ALA A 56 -9.42 4.78 12.00
C ALA A 56 -7.90 4.80 12.19
N THR A 57 -7.20 5.30 11.16
CA THR A 57 -5.78 5.60 11.21
C THR A 57 -5.62 7.10 11.00
N VAL A 58 -5.08 7.78 12.02
CA VAL A 58 -4.77 9.22 11.97
C VAL A 58 -3.27 9.38 11.84
N LEU A 59 -2.85 10.16 10.87
CA LEU A 59 -1.46 10.56 10.72
C LEU A 59 -1.30 11.99 11.23
N PHE A 60 -0.61 12.15 12.33
CA PHE A 60 -0.18 13.44 12.85
C PHE A 60 1.24 13.76 12.39
N ALA A 61 1.56 15.04 12.33
CA ALA A 61 2.89 15.55 12.01
C ALA A 61 3.32 16.62 13.01
N VAL A 62 4.63 16.68 13.24
CA VAL A 62 5.32 17.81 13.86
C VAL A 62 6.40 18.24 12.91
N GLU A 63 6.50 19.54 12.67
CA GLU A 63 7.60 20.14 11.92
C GLU A 63 8.05 21.42 12.58
N GLU A 64 9.37 21.61 12.67
CA GLU A 64 10.02 22.79 13.23
C GLU A 64 11.09 23.31 12.29
N HIS A 65 11.27 24.64 12.31
CA HIS A 65 12.28 25.34 11.56
C HIS A 65 13.19 26.12 12.50
N ASP A 66 14.50 26.02 12.33
CA ASP A 66 15.47 26.82 13.06
C ASP A 66 16.76 26.97 12.26
N LYS A 67 17.52 28.04 12.57
CA LYS A 67 18.91 28.19 12.07
C LYS A 67 19.81 27.11 12.65
N ASP A 68 19.55 26.69 13.89
CA ASP A 68 20.23 25.59 14.56
C ASP A 68 19.40 24.30 14.40
N LYS A 69 20.01 23.32 13.72
CA LYS A 69 19.43 22.01 13.50
C LYS A 69 19.04 21.30 14.81
N ASN A 70 19.88 21.41 15.85
CA ASN A 70 19.66 20.71 17.10
C ASN A 70 18.48 21.36 17.86
N ALA A 71 18.38 22.69 17.84
CA ALA A 71 17.26 23.40 18.43
C ALA A 71 15.92 23.03 17.78
N ALA A 72 15.89 22.87 16.44
CA ALA A 72 14.70 22.36 15.74
C ALA A 72 14.37 20.92 16.15
N ALA A 73 15.37 20.04 16.20
CA ALA A 73 15.22 18.65 16.59
C ALA A 73 14.67 18.50 18.03
N ASP A 74 15.19 19.27 18.96
CA ASP A 74 14.74 19.24 20.36
C ASP A 74 13.28 19.67 20.51
N ARG A 75 12.85 20.67 19.71
CA ARG A 75 11.43 21.07 19.70
C ARG A 75 10.53 20.00 19.13
N VAL A 76 10.93 19.35 18.01
CA VAL A 76 10.20 18.23 17.41
C VAL A 76 10.05 17.10 18.42
N ASN A 77 11.15 16.68 19.05
CA ASN A 77 11.15 15.59 20.04
C ASN A 77 10.24 15.87 21.22
N ARG A 78 10.29 17.11 21.74
CA ARG A 78 9.43 17.55 22.86
C ARG A 78 7.96 17.55 22.48
N LYS A 79 7.59 18.16 21.34
CA LYS A 79 6.21 18.18 20.86
C LYS A 79 5.68 16.78 20.53
N MET A 80 6.52 15.91 19.93
CA MET A 80 6.16 14.53 19.64
C MET A 80 5.88 13.75 20.94
N LYS A 81 6.72 13.90 21.94
CA LYS A 81 6.50 13.28 23.26
C LYS A 81 5.19 13.77 23.88
N GLU A 82 4.98 15.09 23.95
CA GLU A 82 3.76 15.69 24.49
C GLU A 82 2.51 15.23 23.74
N GLY A 83 2.53 15.26 22.42
CA GLY A 83 1.42 14.81 21.59
C GLY A 83 1.10 13.33 21.78
N THR A 84 2.13 12.47 21.86
CA THR A 84 1.97 11.06 22.16
C THR A 84 1.32 10.83 23.53
N GLU A 85 1.71 11.59 24.55
CA GLU A 85 1.12 11.52 25.90
C GLU A 85 -0.34 11.99 25.91
N ILE A 86 -0.66 13.05 25.15
CA ILE A 86 -2.04 13.53 24.99
C ILE A 86 -2.93 12.46 24.37
N VAL A 87 -2.49 11.85 23.25
CA VAL A 87 -3.26 10.80 22.58
C VAL A 87 -3.44 9.60 23.49
N ARG A 88 -2.36 9.10 24.12
CA ARG A 88 -2.42 7.94 25.02
C ARG A 88 -3.34 8.16 26.22
N ARG A 89 -3.45 9.40 26.70
CA ARG A 89 -4.37 9.75 27.79
C ARG A 89 -5.82 9.84 27.32
N ALA A 90 -6.04 10.35 26.11
CA ALA A 90 -7.37 10.49 25.54
C ALA A 90 -7.94 9.16 25.01
N ASP A 91 -7.07 8.30 24.49
CA ASP A 91 -7.41 6.98 23.96
C ASP A 91 -6.31 5.95 24.35
N PRO A 92 -6.43 5.34 25.54
CA PRO A 92 -5.45 4.36 26.04
C PRO A 92 -5.37 3.07 25.21
N GLN A 93 -6.39 2.78 24.39
CA GLN A 93 -6.44 1.60 23.53
C GLN A 93 -5.85 1.84 22.14
N ALA A 94 -5.54 3.08 21.80
CA ALA A 94 -4.97 3.41 20.52
C ALA A 94 -3.54 2.85 20.40
N GLU A 95 -3.26 2.29 19.23
CA GLU A 95 -1.91 1.90 18.82
C GLU A 95 -1.19 3.13 18.28
N LEU A 96 -0.02 3.44 18.85
CA LEU A 96 0.78 4.60 18.47
C LEU A 96 2.13 4.17 17.91
N LYS A 97 2.47 4.71 16.73
CA LYS A 97 3.75 4.43 16.06
C LYS A 97 4.35 5.73 15.54
N THR A 98 5.53 6.08 16.06
CA THR A 98 6.31 7.19 15.49
C THR A 98 7.06 6.71 14.23
N MET A 99 7.12 7.54 13.19
CA MET A 99 7.72 7.19 11.92
C MET A 99 8.24 8.43 11.18
N GLY A 100 9.07 8.22 10.17
CA GLY A 100 9.43 9.23 9.20
C GLY A 100 10.17 10.44 9.79
N TYR A 101 11.13 10.23 10.71
CA TYR A 101 11.98 11.34 11.18
C TYR A 101 12.85 11.86 10.04
N TYR A 102 12.80 13.16 9.78
CA TYR A 102 13.56 13.77 8.71
C TYR A 102 14.19 15.09 9.10
N THR A 103 15.25 15.44 8.38
CA THR A 103 15.96 16.74 8.52
C THR A 103 16.38 17.21 7.14
N TYR A 104 15.97 18.43 6.77
CA TYR A 104 16.33 19.05 5.49
C TYR A 104 16.96 20.43 5.71
N PRO A 105 18.05 20.76 5.00
CA PRO A 105 18.54 22.11 4.95
C PRO A 105 17.58 22.99 4.12
N VAL A 106 17.35 24.21 4.60
CA VAL A 106 16.60 25.25 3.89
C VAL A 106 17.60 26.23 3.29
N TYR A 107 17.50 26.43 2.00
CA TYR A 107 18.36 27.37 1.27
C TYR A 107 17.59 28.64 0.92
N PRO A 108 18.30 29.79 0.75
CA PRO A 108 17.65 31.01 0.29
C PRO A 108 17.05 30.82 -1.11
N GLU A 109 15.88 31.38 -1.33
CA GLU A 109 15.30 31.46 -2.67
C GLU A 109 16.20 32.35 -3.54
N VAL A 110 16.75 31.77 -4.61
CA VAL A 110 17.50 32.52 -5.60
C VAL A 110 16.53 32.97 -6.68
N PRO A 111 16.27 34.28 -6.87
CA PRO A 111 15.45 34.75 -7.97
C PRO A 111 16.07 34.29 -9.31
N PRO A 112 15.25 33.92 -10.30
CA PRO A 112 15.76 33.59 -11.63
C PRO A 112 16.31 34.84 -12.31
N MET A 113 17.60 35.18 -12.01
CA MET A 113 18.34 36.21 -12.72
C MET A 113 19.22 35.55 -13.75
N PRO A 114 19.38 36.13 -14.96
CA PRO A 114 20.36 35.69 -15.93
C PRO A 114 21.76 35.78 -15.28
N GLN A 115 22.35 34.61 -15.01
CA GLN A 115 23.71 34.60 -14.44
C GLN A 115 24.71 34.89 -15.56
N PRO A 116 25.60 35.89 -15.41
CA PRO A 116 26.71 36.05 -16.33
C PRO A 116 27.62 34.82 -16.24
N ALA A 117 28.05 34.29 -17.37
CA ALA A 117 28.80 33.04 -17.54
C ALA A 117 30.12 32.94 -16.77
N SER A 118 30.52 33.95 -16.02
CA SER A 118 31.80 34.04 -15.30
C SER A 118 31.71 33.88 -13.78
N ARG A 119 30.53 33.60 -13.21
CA ARG A 119 30.46 33.38 -11.76
C ARG A 119 30.79 31.93 -11.42
N VAL A 120 31.86 31.74 -10.65
CA VAL A 120 32.17 30.49 -9.98
C VAL A 120 30.96 30.16 -9.08
N ALA A 121 30.31 29.05 -9.36
CA ALA A 121 29.16 28.60 -8.58
C ALA A 121 29.61 28.31 -7.13
N THR A 122 29.35 29.23 -6.22
CA THR A 122 29.53 29.01 -4.79
C THR A 122 28.43 28.08 -4.32
N LYS A 123 28.80 27.01 -3.60
CA LYS A 123 27.80 26.09 -3.02
C LYS A 123 26.88 26.89 -2.10
N PRO A 124 25.53 26.79 -2.29
CA PRO A 124 24.59 27.50 -1.43
C PRO A 124 24.76 27.04 0.01
N VAL A 125 24.79 27.97 0.96
CA VAL A 125 24.84 27.70 2.40
C VAL A 125 23.40 27.67 2.94
N PRO A 126 23.04 26.66 3.72
CA PRO A 126 21.72 26.63 4.33
C PRO A 126 21.51 27.82 5.26
N ILE A 127 20.33 28.43 5.20
CA ILE A 127 19.92 29.53 6.09
C ILE A 127 19.14 29.04 7.30
N ALA A 128 18.58 27.85 7.23
CA ALA A 128 17.84 27.19 8.30
C ALA A 128 17.80 25.67 8.08
N TRP A 129 17.22 24.98 9.04
CA TRP A 129 16.94 23.54 9.02
C TRP A 129 15.47 23.31 9.28
N ARG A 130 14.90 22.38 8.53
CA ARG A 130 13.56 21.85 8.73
C ARG A 130 13.68 20.46 9.30
N VAL A 131 13.10 20.22 10.46
CA VAL A 131 13.08 18.91 11.12
C VAL A 131 11.63 18.52 11.37
N GLY A 132 11.28 17.26 11.10
CA GLY A 132 9.94 16.79 11.34
C GLY A 132 9.85 15.31 11.62
N GLN A 133 8.70 14.90 12.12
CA GLN A 133 8.39 13.51 12.44
C GLN A 133 6.88 13.29 12.36
N TYR A 134 6.46 12.06 12.06
CA TYR A 134 5.08 11.65 12.03
C TYR A 134 4.73 10.74 13.22
N LEU A 135 3.46 10.81 13.64
CA LEU A 135 2.84 9.89 14.59
C LEU A 135 1.62 9.28 13.92
N GLU A 136 1.68 7.98 13.68
CA GLU A 136 0.52 7.19 13.27
C GLU A 136 -0.23 6.74 14.52
N VAL A 137 -1.53 6.95 14.51
CA VAL A 137 -2.46 6.56 15.59
C VAL A 137 -3.55 5.71 14.98
N LYS A 138 -3.60 4.40 15.34
CA LYS A 138 -4.69 3.51 14.97
C LYS A 138 -5.62 3.33 16.15
N THR A 139 -6.92 3.51 15.93
CA THR A 139 -7.91 3.37 16.98
C THR A 139 -9.19 2.72 16.47
N LYS A 140 -9.82 1.94 17.33
CA LYS A 140 -11.18 1.40 17.16
C LYS A 140 -12.22 2.28 17.87
N ASN A 141 -11.80 3.28 18.63
CA ASN A 141 -12.68 4.20 19.34
C ASN A 141 -13.06 5.39 18.42
N LEU A 142 -13.92 5.10 17.44
CA LEU A 142 -14.32 6.08 16.42
C LEU A 142 -15.13 7.23 17.00
N ASP A 143 -15.95 6.97 18.03
CA ASP A 143 -16.80 7.99 18.67
C ASP A 143 -15.97 9.04 19.44
N ALA A 144 -14.90 8.61 20.08
CA ALA A 144 -14.00 9.51 20.81
C ALA A 144 -12.95 10.17 19.90
N LEU A 145 -12.77 9.69 18.68
CA LEU A 145 -11.73 10.16 17.76
C LEU A 145 -11.73 11.68 17.55
N PRO A 146 -12.87 12.36 17.33
CA PRO A 146 -12.87 13.81 17.13
C PRO A 146 -12.31 14.56 18.36
N LYS A 147 -12.63 14.10 19.57
CA LYS A 147 -12.13 14.68 20.82
C LYS A 147 -10.64 14.43 21.01
N THR A 148 -10.18 13.21 20.71
CA THR A 148 -8.77 12.83 20.78
C THR A 148 -7.95 13.65 19.79
N ALA A 149 -8.44 13.76 18.55
CA ALA A 149 -7.80 14.55 17.49
C ALA A 149 -7.71 16.04 17.88
N ALA A 150 -8.80 16.64 18.37
CA ALA A 150 -8.80 18.03 18.82
C ALA A 150 -7.84 18.28 20.00
N ALA A 151 -7.70 17.32 20.90
CA ALA A 151 -6.73 17.42 22.00
C ALA A 151 -5.28 17.37 21.48
N ALA A 152 -4.98 16.46 20.55
CA ALA A 152 -3.66 16.31 19.97
C ALA A 152 -3.25 17.50 19.09
N GLN A 153 -4.22 18.14 18.41
CA GLN A 153 -3.98 19.33 17.56
C GLN A 153 -3.43 20.56 18.29
N LYS A 154 -3.44 20.56 19.62
CA LYS A 154 -2.78 21.62 20.38
C LYS A 154 -1.26 21.66 20.18
N VAL A 155 -0.65 20.53 19.83
CA VAL A 155 0.81 20.39 19.66
C VAL A 155 1.21 19.66 18.37
N LEU A 156 0.30 18.90 17.78
CA LEU A 156 0.50 18.15 16.54
C LEU A 156 -0.39 18.69 15.43
N GLN A 157 0.00 18.51 14.19
CA GLN A 157 -0.84 18.80 13.02
C GLN A 157 -1.44 17.52 12.48
N ILE A 158 -2.71 17.52 12.10
CA ILE A 158 -3.32 16.39 11.38
C ILE A 158 -2.86 16.44 9.93
N ASN A 159 -2.22 15.36 9.46
CA ASN A 159 -1.80 15.20 8.08
C ASN A 159 -2.77 14.33 7.26
N GLY A 160 -3.56 13.49 7.93
CA GLY A 160 -4.59 12.68 7.29
C GLY A 160 -5.36 11.84 8.27
N VAL A 161 -6.58 11.47 7.88
CA VAL A 161 -7.45 10.51 8.59
C VAL A 161 -8.01 9.54 7.58
N ASN A 162 -7.80 8.25 7.81
CA ASN A 162 -8.35 7.18 7.01
C ASN A 162 -9.22 6.27 7.88
N PHE A 163 -10.41 5.94 7.39
CA PHE A 163 -11.27 4.95 8.02
C PHE A 163 -11.18 3.64 7.24
N GLY A 164 -11.19 2.53 7.96
CA GLY A 164 -11.06 1.21 7.38
C GLY A 164 -11.62 0.13 8.29
N LEU A 165 -11.35 -1.10 7.89
CA LEU A 165 -11.69 -2.27 8.68
C LEU A 165 -10.47 -2.70 9.50
N SER A 166 -10.71 -3.18 10.72
CA SER A 166 -9.65 -3.85 11.46
C SER A 166 -9.34 -5.22 10.84
N PRO A 167 -8.11 -5.74 10.98
CA PRO A 167 -7.75 -7.06 10.42
C PRO A 167 -8.66 -8.18 10.91
N GLU A 168 -9.16 -8.11 12.14
CA GLU A 168 -10.08 -9.09 12.70
C GLU A 168 -11.45 -9.00 12.05
N LEU A 169 -11.91 -7.79 11.74
CA LEU A 169 -13.17 -7.58 11.04
C LEU A 169 -13.03 -7.97 9.58
N GLU A 170 -11.95 -7.60 8.90
CA GLU A 170 -11.68 -8.02 7.53
C GLU A 170 -11.77 -9.54 7.38
N LYS A 171 -11.10 -10.29 8.27
CA LYS A 171 -11.15 -11.75 8.26
C LYS A 171 -12.57 -12.29 8.43
N ARG A 172 -13.35 -11.74 9.37
CA ARG A 172 -14.75 -12.17 9.58
C ARG A 172 -15.63 -11.88 8.37
N LEU A 173 -15.43 -10.72 7.73
CA LEU A 173 -16.19 -10.35 6.55
C LEU A 173 -15.79 -11.21 5.34
N ASP A 174 -14.54 -11.62 5.25
CA ASP A 174 -14.07 -12.55 4.23
C ASP A 174 -14.75 -13.92 4.37
N ASP A 175 -14.79 -14.47 5.58
CA ASP A 175 -15.50 -15.72 5.86
C ASP A 175 -17.00 -15.62 5.48
N GLN A 176 -17.64 -14.50 5.81
CA GLN A 176 -19.05 -14.26 5.46
C GLN A 176 -19.25 -14.12 3.95
N ARG A 177 -18.33 -13.48 3.27
CA ARG A 177 -18.34 -13.30 1.83
C ARG A 177 -18.18 -14.63 1.10
N ILE A 178 -17.26 -15.49 1.55
CA ILE A 178 -17.10 -16.85 1.04
C ILE A 178 -18.42 -17.63 1.18
N ALA A 179 -19.04 -17.57 2.36
CA ALA A 179 -20.32 -18.23 2.59
C ALA A 179 -21.45 -17.67 1.70
N ALA A 180 -21.47 -16.36 1.45
CA ALA A 180 -22.43 -15.73 0.55
C ALA A 180 -22.19 -16.13 -0.91
N THR A 181 -20.92 -16.19 -1.33
CA THR A 181 -20.51 -16.64 -2.67
C THR A 181 -20.97 -18.09 -2.90
N TYR A 182 -20.74 -18.98 -1.94
CA TYR A 182 -21.14 -20.37 -2.05
C TYR A 182 -22.68 -20.55 -2.13
N ARG A 183 -23.43 -19.78 -1.39
CA ARG A 183 -24.91 -19.76 -1.51
C ARG A 183 -25.33 -19.32 -2.91
N ASN A 184 -24.75 -18.22 -3.42
CA ASN A 184 -25.05 -17.75 -4.76
C ASN A 184 -24.68 -18.78 -5.83
N LEU A 185 -23.56 -19.50 -5.67
CA LEU A 185 -23.17 -20.59 -6.56
C LEU A 185 -24.25 -21.67 -6.61
N ASN A 186 -24.73 -22.13 -5.46
CA ASN A 186 -25.77 -23.18 -5.39
C ASN A 186 -27.08 -22.71 -6.03
N GLU A 187 -27.53 -21.48 -5.77
CA GLU A 187 -28.72 -20.90 -6.39
C GLU A 187 -28.59 -20.85 -7.92
N ARG A 188 -27.42 -20.49 -8.43
CA ARG A 188 -27.14 -20.45 -9.87
C ARG A 188 -27.10 -21.84 -10.48
N ILE A 189 -26.50 -22.82 -9.82
CA ILE A 189 -26.50 -24.21 -10.25
C ILE A 189 -27.95 -24.71 -10.41
N VAL A 190 -28.81 -24.48 -9.42
CA VAL A 190 -30.21 -24.84 -9.48
C VAL A 190 -30.92 -24.17 -10.67
N SER A 191 -30.70 -22.89 -10.87
CA SER A 191 -31.31 -22.13 -11.97
C SER A 191 -30.84 -22.61 -13.34
N ILE A 192 -29.57 -22.88 -13.50
CA ILE A 192 -28.98 -23.39 -14.75
C ILE A 192 -29.45 -24.80 -15.04
N ALA A 193 -29.44 -25.70 -14.05
CA ALA A 193 -29.93 -27.05 -14.22
C ALA A 193 -31.40 -27.07 -14.71
N ARG A 194 -32.26 -26.24 -14.07
CA ARG A 194 -33.67 -26.10 -14.48
C ARG A 194 -33.78 -25.57 -15.92
N ALA A 195 -32.99 -24.55 -16.30
CA ALA A 195 -33.02 -24.01 -17.65
C ALA A 195 -32.55 -25.02 -18.72
N MET A 196 -31.66 -25.95 -18.34
CA MET A 196 -31.18 -27.04 -19.19
C MET A 196 -32.12 -28.27 -19.19
N GLY A 197 -33.22 -28.24 -18.47
CA GLY A 197 -34.14 -29.39 -18.31
C GLY A 197 -33.53 -30.55 -17.51
N ARG A 198 -32.60 -30.25 -16.61
CA ARG A 198 -31.89 -31.23 -15.77
C ARG A 198 -32.22 -31.04 -14.30
N GLN A 199 -31.88 -32.05 -13.47
CA GLN A 199 -31.97 -31.92 -12.02
C GLN A 199 -30.65 -31.34 -11.46
N PRO A 200 -30.69 -30.54 -10.38
CA PRO A 200 -29.50 -30.05 -9.70
C PRO A 200 -28.57 -31.17 -9.20
N SER A 201 -29.14 -32.35 -8.87
CA SER A 201 -28.43 -33.57 -8.46
C SER A 201 -27.54 -34.15 -9.57
N ASP A 202 -27.80 -33.80 -10.84
CA ASP A 202 -27.00 -34.25 -11.97
C ASP A 202 -25.68 -33.46 -12.10
N ALA A 203 -25.55 -32.35 -11.36
CA ALA A 203 -24.37 -31.54 -11.37
C ALA A 203 -23.30 -32.08 -10.41
N VAL A 204 -22.08 -32.25 -10.92
CA VAL A 204 -20.90 -32.59 -10.10
C VAL A 204 -20.01 -31.36 -10.05
N LEU A 205 -19.66 -30.94 -8.85
CA LEU A 205 -18.73 -29.87 -8.64
C LEU A 205 -17.31 -30.39 -8.84
N ASP A 206 -16.64 -29.93 -9.91
CA ASP A 206 -15.31 -30.39 -10.28
C ASP A 206 -14.22 -29.48 -9.67
N THR A 207 -14.33 -28.19 -9.90
CA THR A 207 -13.35 -27.22 -9.41
C THR A 207 -14.06 -25.98 -8.87
N VAL A 208 -13.58 -25.47 -7.73
CA VAL A 208 -14.02 -24.19 -7.17
C VAL A 208 -12.78 -23.33 -6.98
N ASP A 209 -12.81 -22.15 -7.59
CA ASP A 209 -11.76 -21.16 -7.46
C ASP A 209 -12.32 -19.92 -6.76
N PHE A 210 -11.69 -19.55 -5.65
CA PHE A 210 -12.00 -18.34 -4.88
C PHE A 210 -10.95 -17.25 -5.08
N GLU A 211 -10.01 -17.39 -6.01
CA GLU A 211 -9.05 -16.35 -6.35
C GLU A 211 -9.77 -15.07 -6.81
N GLY A 212 -9.29 -13.93 -6.38
CA GLY A 212 -9.89 -12.63 -6.72
C GLY A 212 -11.15 -12.28 -5.94
N SER A 213 -11.58 -13.12 -5.00
CA SER A 213 -12.73 -12.83 -4.13
C SER A 213 -12.49 -11.68 -3.14
N GLY A 214 -11.31 -11.08 -3.09
CA GLY A 214 -10.88 -10.07 -2.12
C GLY A 214 -10.73 -8.64 -2.65
N ASN A 215 -11.40 -8.25 -3.73
CA ASN A 215 -11.41 -6.85 -4.16
C ASN A 215 -12.32 -6.02 -3.23
N TYR A 216 -11.71 -5.44 -2.20
CA TYR A 216 -12.37 -4.40 -1.39
C TYR A 216 -12.42 -3.12 -2.23
N VAL A 217 -13.60 -2.78 -2.75
CA VAL A 217 -13.83 -1.43 -3.26
C VAL A 217 -13.99 -0.54 -2.03
N GLN A 218 -12.94 0.15 -1.64
CA GLN A 218 -13.08 1.31 -0.78
C GLN A 218 -13.97 2.29 -1.55
N GLU A 219 -15.19 2.47 -1.10
CA GLU A 219 -16.05 3.54 -1.57
C GLU A 219 -15.41 4.86 -1.11
N GLN A 220 -14.49 5.37 -1.93
CA GLN A 220 -13.96 6.70 -1.74
C GLN A 220 -15.17 7.64 -1.82
N ALA A 221 -15.49 8.29 -0.70
CA ALA A 221 -16.46 9.36 -0.67
C ALA A 221 -16.13 10.32 -1.82
N ARG A 222 -16.94 10.29 -2.88
CA ARG A 222 -16.79 11.22 -4.00
C ARG A 222 -16.90 12.61 -3.41
N PRO A 223 -15.91 13.49 -3.54
CA PRO A 223 -16.06 14.86 -3.09
C PRO A 223 -17.22 15.47 -3.84
N ALA A 224 -18.19 16.01 -3.11
CA ALA A 224 -19.38 16.68 -3.65
C ALA A 224 -19.07 17.87 -4.59
N ALA A 225 -17.81 18.21 -4.78
CA ALA A 225 -17.34 19.29 -5.64
C ALA A 225 -17.46 19.01 -7.15
N MET A 226 -17.68 17.77 -7.59
CA MET A 226 -17.81 17.50 -9.04
C MET A 226 -19.23 17.63 -9.59
N MET A 227 -20.26 17.82 -8.76
CA MET A 227 -21.62 18.03 -9.26
C MET A 227 -21.95 19.50 -9.60
N MET A 228 -21.15 20.46 -9.16
CA MET A 228 -21.42 21.89 -9.44
C MET A 228 -20.80 22.42 -10.75
N SER A 229 -19.93 21.70 -11.41
CA SER A 229 -19.31 22.18 -12.66
C SER A 229 -20.12 21.86 -13.92
N ARG A 230 -21.09 20.95 -13.84
CA ARG A 230 -21.93 20.57 -15.01
C ARG A 230 -23.17 21.44 -15.22
N ALA A 231 -23.57 22.21 -14.20
CA ALA A 231 -24.73 23.08 -14.26
C ALA A 231 -24.43 24.48 -14.83
N LYS A 232 -23.19 24.78 -15.20
CA LYS A 232 -22.78 26.12 -15.72
C LYS A 232 -22.39 26.13 -17.19
N GLN A 233 -22.62 25.06 -17.92
CA GLN A 233 -22.29 24.98 -19.36
C GLN A 233 -23.53 24.95 -20.29
N ASP A 234 -24.75 25.00 -19.74
CA ASP A 234 -25.99 25.04 -20.51
C ASP A 234 -26.81 26.31 -20.24
N MET A 235 -26.14 27.47 -20.24
CA MET A 235 -26.78 28.77 -20.36
C MET A 235 -26.05 29.62 -21.39
#